data_f31584b49918711c1e661befc2417729
#
_entry.id   f31584b49918711c1e661befc2417729
#
_cell.length_a   1.000
_cell.length_b   1.000
_cell.length_c   1.000
_cell.angle_alpha   90.00
_cell.angle_beta   90.00
_cell.angle_gamma   90.00
#
_symmetry.space_group_name_H-M   'P 1'
#
loop_
_entity.id
_entity.type
_entity.pdbx_description
1 polymer ?
#
loop_
_entity_poly.entity_id
_entity_poly.type
_entity_poly.pdbx_seq_one_letter_code
_entity_poly.pdbx_strand_id
1 'polypeptide(L)'
;MTTEGERGGPRIPRLCADQIWTAFEAIDLLGVLADELTGAAWDGAGRCRLAPEAGGLEDHVVLHDLHAGISRLLPVPVLRAFRAAAVTTLVARRLLVPGVVLGGVLGAGFAAQVHVAVLARFLPDFSHVTVCTCTGLSSTRILPRLLDQLDLSGIGFSVTDDAHEAVLGANLVVAPPGGGGFAGIGLPARGAVLVNSSGHALAAQVADRVDQIYVDDPARTTRHEYRGAVVAGLGELITARGLRRRADDVLLAEPAGADALDVRLAWEVHRTALERSR
;
A
#
# COMPACT_ATOMS: atom_id res chain seq x y z
N MET A 1 -21.05 9.08 -50.97
CA MET A 1 -21.02 8.39 -49.66
C MET A 1 -19.60 7.93 -49.43
N THR A 2 -18.84 8.76 -48.77
CA THR A 2 -17.43 8.53 -48.41
C THR A 2 -17.41 8.03 -46.98
N THR A 3 -17.04 6.78 -46.79
CA THR A 3 -16.78 6.16 -45.49
C THR A 3 -15.56 6.81 -44.88
N GLU A 4 -15.77 7.59 -43.83
CA GLU A 4 -14.70 8.07 -42.98
C GLU A 4 -14.03 6.84 -42.30
N GLY A 5 -12.79 6.56 -42.71
CA GLY A 5 -11.96 5.57 -42.10
C GLY A 5 -11.61 6.02 -40.70
N GLU A 6 -12.04 5.28 -39.69
CA GLU A 6 -11.56 5.35 -38.32
C GLU A 6 -10.02 5.26 -38.35
N ARG A 7 -9.37 6.41 -38.18
CA ARG A 7 -7.93 6.45 -37.87
C ARG A 7 -7.72 5.96 -36.45
N GLY A 8 -7.58 4.66 -36.30
CA GLY A 8 -7.10 4.08 -35.05
C GLY A 8 -5.71 4.64 -34.75
N GLY A 9 -5.61 5.55 -33.80
CA GLY A 9 -4.31 6.01 -33.30
C GLY A 9 -3.50 4.81 -32.78
N PRO A 10 -2.17 4.92 -32.65
CA PRO A 10 -1.34 3.85 -32.16
C PRO A 10 -1.85 3.40 -30.78
N ARG A 11 -2.21 2.11 -30.67
CA ARG A 11 -2.67 1.54 -29.40
C ARG A 11 -1.53 1.62 -28.38
N ILE A 12 -1.77 2.31 -27.26
CA ILE A 12 -0.83 2.36 -26.13
C ILE A 12 -0.77 0.97 -25.50
N PRO A 13 0.42 0.35 -25.38
CA PRO A 13 0.58 -0.95 -24.74
C PRO A 13 0.10 -0.91 -23.29
N ARG A 14 -0.69 -1.91 -22.89
CA ARG A 14 -1.24 -2.04 -21.55
C ARG A 14 -0.46 -3.07 -20.76
N LEU A 15 -0.10 -2.75 -19.52
CA LEU A 15 0.39 -3.72 -18.55
C LEU A 15 -0.77 -4.27 -17.72
N CYS A 16 -0.85 -5.60 -17.61
CA CYS A 16 -1.83 -6.24 -16.75
C CYS A 16 -1.31 -6.35 -15.29
N ALA A 17 -2.20 -6.70 -14.37
CA ALA A 17 -1.86 -6.82 -12.95
C ALA A 17 -0.71 -7.82 -12.70
N ASP A 18 -0.69 -8.95 -13.41
CA ASP A 18 0.36 -9.96 -13.25
C ASP A 18 1.73 -9.47 -13.73
N GLN A 19 1.78 -8.71 -14.84
CA GLN A 19 3.03 -8.12 -15.32
C GLN A 19 3.57 -7.09 -14.34
N ILE A 20 2.69 -6.29 -13.73
CA ILE A 20 3.05 -5.31 -12.71
C ILE A 20 3.51 -6.01 -11.43
N TRP A 21 2.82 -7.06 -10.99
CA TRP A 21 3.24 -7.88 -9.85
C TRP A 21 4.65 -8.43 -10.06
N THR A 22 4.88 -9.06 -11.22
CA THR A 22 6.19 -9.60 -11.57
C THR A 22 7.29 -8.52 -11.65
N ALA A 23 6.95 -7.29 -12.08
CA ALA A 23 7.88 -6.17 -12.06
C ALA A 23 8.25 -5.79 -10.61
N PHE A 24 7.26 -5.72 -9.71
CA PHE A 24 7.50 -5.41 -8.30
C PHE A 24 8.30 -6.49 -7.55
N GLU A 25 8.25 -7.74 -7.99
CA GLU A 25 9.14 -8.79 -7.46
C GLU A 25 10.62 -8.55 -7.80
N ALA A 26 10.91 -7.82 -8.86
CA ALA A 26 12.27 -7.50 -9.29
C ALA A 26 12.79 -6.15 -8.80
N ILE A 27 11.94 -5.31 -8.25
CA ILE A 27 12.28 -3.96 -7.80
C ILE A 27 12.55 -3.96 -6.28
N ASP A 28 13.49 -3.14 -5.83
CA ASP A 28 13.58 -2.74 -4.41
C ASP A 28 12.47 -1.74 -4.07
N LEU A 29 11.27 -2.28 -3.94
CA LEU A 29 10.04 -1.51 -3.74
C LEU A 29 10.11 -0.57 -2.52
N LEU A 30 10.72 -1.04 -1.43
CA LEU A 30 10.82 -0.23 -0.20
C LEU A 30 11.86 0.87 -0.35
N GLY A 31 13.02 0.59 -0.95
CA GLY A 31 14.05 1.60 -1.22
C GLY A 31 13.52 2.70 -2.13
N VAL A 32 12.85 2.32 -3.22
CA VAL A 32 12.24 3.27 -4.17
C VAL A 32 11.27 4.24 -3.49
N LEU A 33 10.39 3.73 -2.63
CA LEU A 33 9.43 4.60 -1.93
C LEU A 33 10.03 5.37 -0.76
N ALA A 34 11.01 4.81 -0.07
CA ALA A 34 11.75 5.53 0.96
C ALA A 34 12.50 6.74 0.36
N ASP A 35 13.15 6.55 -0.78
CA ASP A 35 13.83 7.62 -1.52
C ASP A 35 12.85 8.75 -1.89
N GLU A 36 11.68 8.41 -2.45
CA GLU A 36 10.68 9.40 -2.82
C GLU A 36 10.10 10.14 -1.61
N LEU A 37 9.77 9.42 -0.53
CA LEU A 37 9.25 10.01 0.71
C LEU A 37 10.27 10.93 1.40
N THR A 38 11.55 10.73 1.15
CA THR A 38 12.62 11.54 1.72
C THR A 38 13.15 12.63 0.77
N GLY A 39 12.56 12.73 -0.42
CA GLY A 39 12.93 13.71 -1.44
C GLY A 39 14.26 13.43 -2.13
N ALA A 40 14.71 12.18 -2.14
CA ALA A 40 15.92 11.80 -2.85
C ALA A 40 15.75 11.96 -4.37
N ALA A 41 16.77 12.50 -5.02
CA ALA A 41 16.76 12.64 -6.47
C ALA A 41 16.82 11.28 -7.17
N TRP A 42 16.14 11.15 -8.31
CA TRP A 42 16.12 9.93 -9.11
C TRP A 42 16.14 10.25 -10.62
N ASP A 43 16.59 9.30 -11.42
CA ASP A 43 16.88 9.48 -12.86
C ASP A 43 15.64 9.70 -13.73
N GLY A 44 14.46 9.30 -13.28
CA GLY A 44 13.17 9.52 -13.95
C GLY A 44 12.51 10.85 -13.65
N ALA A 45 13.03 11.62 -12.67
CA ALA A 45 12.47 12.93 -12.32
C ALA A 45 12.52 13.89 -13.52
N GLY A 46 11.36 14.42 -13.89
CA GLY A 46 11.22 15.27 -15.09
C GLY A 46 11.28 14.54 -16.44
N ARG A 47 11.56 13.23 -16.47
CA ARG A 47 11.61 12.40 -17.68
C ARG A 47 10.32 11.66 -17.97
N CYS A 48 9.45 11.54 -16.98
CA CYS A 48 8.16 10.87 -17.13
C CYS A 48 7.02 11.69 -16.55
N ARG A 49 5.83 11.40 -17.03
CA ARG A 49 4.58 12.01 -16.56
C ARG A 49 3.47 10.97 -16.54
N LEU A 50 2.66 10.98 -15.47
CA LEU A 50 1.37 10.31 -15.47
C LEU A 50 0.28 11.27 -15.95
N ALA A 51 -0.61 10.77 -16.79
CA ALA A 51 -1.80 11.47 -17.24
C ALA A 51 -3.01 10.54 -17.17
N PRO A 52 -4.22 11.06 -16.90
CA PRO A 52 -5.45 10.29 -17.05
C PRO A 52 -5.55 9.74 -18.49
N GLU A 53 -6.14 8.58 -18.66
CA GLU A 53 -6.43 8.06 -19.98
C GLU A 53 -7.55 8.87 -20.64
N ALA A 54 -7.32 9.31 -21.88
CA ALA A 54 -8.28 10.13 -22.62
C ALA A 54 -9.50 9.34 -23.14
N GLY A 55 -9.48 8.01 -23.07
CA GLY A 55 -10.51 7.10 -23.60
C GLY A 55 -11.60 6.67 -22.60
N GLY A 56 -11.61 7.22 -21.37
CA GLY A 56 -12.68 6.98 -20.39
C GLY A 56 -12.52 5.72 -19.54
N LEU A 57 -11.36 5.08 -19.52
CA LEU A 57 -11.05 4.04 -18.53
C LEU A 57 -10.60 4.72 -17.22
N GLU A 58 -11.55 5.12 -16.37
CA GLU A 58 -11.31 5.85 -15.10
C GLU A 58 -10.29 5.16 -14.18
N ASP A 59 -10.10 3.86 -14.33
CA ASP A 59 -9.18 3.05 -13.53
C ASP A 59 -7.77 2.94 -14.12
N HIS A 60 -7.42 3.73 -15.14
CA HIS A 60 -6.12 3.66 -15.79
C HIS A 60 -5.45 5.01 -15.90
N VAL A 61 -4.11 4.97 -15.87
CA VAL A 61 -3.25 6.12 -16.14
C VAL A 61 -2.27 5.78 -17.26
N VAL A 62 -1.90 6.78 -18.03
CA VAL A 62 -0.86 6.67 -19.04
C VAL A 62 0.45 7.21 -18.46
N LEU A 63 1.46 6.38 -18.39
CA LEU A 63 2.83 6.83 -18.21
C LEU A 63 3.42 7.21 -19.55
N HIS A 64 3.91 8.43 -19.67
CA HIS A 64 4.68 8.92 -20.80
C HIS A 64 6.15 8.99 -20.41
N ASP A 65 7.01 8.21 -21.06
CA ASP A 65 8.45 8.37 -21.03
C ASP A 65 8.80 9.44 -22.10
N LEU A 66 9.08 10.64 -21.62
CA LEU A 66 9.33 11.81 -22.49
C LEU A 66 10.67 11.72 -23.22
N HIS A 67 11.60 10.90 -22.71
CA HIS A 67 12.93 10.72 -23.33
C HIS A 67 12.90 9.65 -24.42
N ALA A 68 12.25 8.50 -24.14
CA ALA A 68 12.14 7.40 -25.09
C ALA A 68 10.97 7.57 -26.08
N GLY A 69 10.05 8.51 -25.84
CA GLY A 69 8.84 8.68 -26.63
C GLY A 69 7.85 7.50 -26.53
N ILE A 70 7.94 6.73 -25.43
CA ILE A 70 7.13 5.53 -25.20
C ILE A 70 6.01 5.88 -24.21
N SER A 71 4.82 5.34 -24.46
CA SER A 71 3.71 5.44 -23.52
C SER A 71 3.24 4.05 -23.11
N ARG A 72 2.79 3.92 -21.85
CA ARG A 72 2.19 2.69 -21.32
C ARG A 72 0.96 2.98 -20.50
N LEU A 73 -0.03 2.11 -20.64
CA LEU A 73 -1.27 2.16 -19.86
C LEU A 73 -1.13 1.26 -18.62
N LEU A 74 -1.40 1.83 -17.45
CA LEU A 74 -1.23 1.18 -16.15
C LEU A 74 -2.53 1.24 -15.35
N PRO A 75 -2.99 0.13 -14.74
CA PRO A 75 -4.17 0.14 -13.86
C PRO A 75 -3.86 0.82 -12.53
N VAL A 76 -4.57 1.91 -12.24
CA VAL A 76 -4.44 2.70 -11.01
C VAL A 76 -4.63 1.87 -9.74
N PRO A 77 -5.66 0.99 -9.64
CA PRO A 77 -5.87 0.21 -8.43
C PRO A 77 -4.68 -0.70 -8.09
N VAL A 78 -3.97 -1.21 -9.11
CA VAL A 78 -2.79 -2.06 -8.90
C VAL A 78 -1.62 -1.24 -8.37
N LEU A 79 -1.32 -0.09 -8.97
CA LEU A 79 -0.26 0.81 -8.48
C LEU A 79 -0.52 1.25 -7.05
N ARG A 80 -1.75 1.68 -6.76
CA ARG A 80 -2.16 2.11 -5.40
C ARG A 80 -2.03 0.98 -4.37
N ALA A 81 -2.37 -0.25 -4.74
CA ALA A 81 -2.24 -1.40 -3.83
C ALA A 81 -0.77 -1.63 -3.44
N PHE A 82 0.14 -1.64 -4.42
CA PHE A 82 1.57 -1.81 -4.14
C PHE A 82 2.18 -0.63 -3.39
N ARG A 83 1.82 0.60 -3.74
CA ARG A 83 2.22 1.79 -2.99
C ARG A 83 1.81 1.68 -1.52
N ALA A 84 0.51 1.45 -1.27
CA ALA A 84 -0.01 1.38 0.08
C ALA A 84 0.65 0.25 0.89
N ALA A 85 0.86 -0.92 0.29
CA ALA A 85 1.53 -2.05 0.93
C ALA A 85 3.00 -1.74 1.28
N ALA A 86 3.72 -1.07 0.39
CA ALA A 86 5.11 -0.70 0.64
C ALA A 86 5.23 0.39 1.73
N VAL A 87 4.39 1.43 1.69
CA VAL A 87 4.35 2.45 2.75
C VAL A 87 3.96 1.80 4.09
N THR A 88 2.96 0.91 4.12
CA THR A 88 2.60 0.12 5.30
C THR A 88 3.81 -0.62 5.86
N THR A 89 4.58 -1.26 5.01
CA THR A 89 5.75 -2.03 5.42
C THR A 89 6.87 -1.14 5.96
N LEU A 90 7.11 0.02 5.33
CA LEU A 90 8.06 1.02 5.83
C LEU A 90 7.67 1.54 7.22
N VAL A 91 6.39 1.88 7.40
CA VAL A 91 5.82 2.29 8.70
C VAL A 91 6.00 1.18 9.74
N ALA A 92 5.61 -0.05 9.41
CA ALA A 92 5.73 -1.20 10.31
C ALA A 92 7.17 -1.42 10.77
N ARG A 93 8.14 -1.39 9.85
CA ARG A 93 9.58 -1.53 10.17
C ARG A 93 10.12 -0.44 11.10
N ARG A 94 9.48 0.72 11.14
CA ARG A 94 9.88 1.85 11.99
C ARG A 94 9.19 1.87 13.33
N LEU A 95 7.94 1.46 13.38
CA LEU A 95 7.08 1.62 14.55
C LEU A 95 6.90 0.35 15.36
N LEU A 96 7.03 -0.83 14.79
CA LEU A 96 6.93 -2.08 15.56
C LEU A 96 8.09 -2.23 16.54
N VAL A 97 7.78 -2.71 17.71
CA VAL A 97 8.79 -3.16 18.67
C VAL A 97 9.43 -4.44 18.12
N PRO A 98 10.77 -4.61 18.22
CA PRO A 98 11.40 -5.87 17.84
C PRO A 98 10.77 -7.07 18.51
N GLY A 99 10.54 -8.13 17.74
CA GLY A 99 9.91 -9.36 18.20
C GLY A 99 8.92 -9.92 17.19
N VAL A 100 8.20 -10.95 17.57
CA VAL A 100 7.21 -11.62 16.72
C VAL A 100 6.13 -10.65 16.25
N VAL A 101 5.88 -10.64 14.93
CA VAL A 101 4.84 -9.80 14.32
C VAL A 101 3.64 -10.68 13.95
N LEU A 102 2.49 -10.32 14.53
CA LEU A 102 1.19 -10.90 14.22
C LEU A 102 0.36 -9.83 13.49
N GLY A 103 -0.01 -10.10 12.24
CA GLY A 103 -0.75 -9.18 11.39
C GLY A 103 -2.24 -9.46 11.33
N GLY A 104 -3.06 -8.41 11.42
CA GLY A 104 -4.47 -8.42 11.07
C GLY A 104 -4.69 -7.57 9.82
N VAL A 105 -5.28 -8.12 8.75
CA VAL A 105 -5.57 -7.39 7.50
C VAL A 105 -7.08 -7.33 7.28
N LEU A 106 -7.62 -6.11 7.26
CA LEU A 106 -9.07 -5.85 7.22
C LEU A 106 -9.54 -5.70 5.77
N GLY A 107 -9.74 -6.80 5.12
CA GLY A 107 -10.15 -6.91 3.71
C GLY A 107 -9.48 -8.10 3.05
N ALA A 108 -10.10 -8.66 2.02
CA ALA A 108 -9.62 -9.83 1.28
C ALA A 108 -9.40 -9.58 -0.21
N GLY A 109 -9.69 -8.38 -0.71
CA GLY A 109 -9.52 -7.99 -2.10
C GLY A 109 -8.05 -8.00 -2.56
N PHE A 110 -7.83 -7.64 -3.81
CA PHE A 110 -6.50 -7.59 -4.41
C PHE A 110 -5.50 -6.79 -3.57
N ALA A 111 -5.91 -5.59 -3.09
CA ALA A 111 -5.03 -4.75 -2.27
C ALA A 111 -4.62 -5.42 -0.95
N ALA A 112 -5.52 -6.15 -0.29
CA ALA A 112 -5.20 -6.90 0.92
C ALA A 112 -4.16 -8.00 0.65
N GLN A 113 -4.32 -8.73 -0.46
CA GLN A 113 -3.37 -9.77 -0.85
C GLN A 113 -1.99 -9.20 -1.19
N VAL A 114 -1.94 -8.03 -1.85
CA VAL A 114 -0.69 -7.30 -2.09
C VAL A 114 -0.03 -6.89 -0.77
N HIS A 115 -0.81 -6.39 0.22
CA HIS A 115 -0.25 -6.07 1.54
C HIS A 115 0.37 -7.29 2.20
N VAL A 116 -0.34 -8.42 2.22
CA VAL A 116 0.19 -9.66 2.80
C VAL A 116 1.48 -10.08 2.10
N ALA A 117 1.53 -10.05 0.75
CA ALA A 117 2.71 -10.43 -0.01
C ALA A 117 3.92 -9.53 0.25
N VAL A 118 3.71 -8.20 0.33
CA VAL A 118 4.78 -7.23 0.58
C VAL A 118 5.28 -7.33 2.02
N LEU A 119 4.38 -7.46 3.00
CA LEU A 119 4.73 -7.68 4.41
C LEU A 119 5.53 -8.98 4.57
N ALA A 120 5.05 -10.09 4.01
CA ALA A 120 5.73 -11.38 4.06
C ALA A 120 7.15 -11.34 3.49
N ARG A 121 7.37 -10.52 2.46
CA ARG A 121 8.67 -10.39 1.81
C ARG A 121 9.65 -9.49 2.56
N PHE A 122 9.15 -8.39 3.15
CA PHE A 122 10.02 -7.31 3.59
C PHE A 122 9.96 -7.01 5.09
N LEU A 123 8.99 -7.56 5.84
CA LEU A 123 8.87 -7.32 7.26
C LEU A 123 9.56 -8.46 8.03
N PRO A 124 10.65 -8.15 8.78
CA PRO A 124 11.29 -9.15 9.64
C PRO A 124 10.31 -9.65 10.71
N ASP A 125 10.52 -10.88 11.16
CA ASP A 125 9.77 -11.51 12.25
C ASP A 125 8.24 -11.61 12.02
N PHE A 126 7.78 -11.43 10.78
CA PHE A 126 6.39 -11.61 10.40
C PHE A 126 6.03 -13.09 10.46
N SER A 127 5.27 -13.47 11.48
CA SER A 127 5.07 -14.87 11.87
C SER A 127 3.70 -15.40 11.50
N HIS A 128 2.67 -14.56 11.57
CA HIS A 128 1.31 -14.96 11.26
C HIS A 128 0.50 -13.79 10.72
N VAL A 129 -0.43 -14.07 9.79
CA VAL A 129 -1.39 -13.09 9.32
C VAL A 129 -2.79 -13.67 9.30
N THR A 130 -3.74 -12.91 9.87
CA THR A 130 -5.17 -13.18 9.76
C THR A 130 -5.81 -12.16 8.83
N VAL A 131 -6.50 -12.63 7.79
CA VAL A 131 -7.20 -11.81 6.82
C VAL A 131 -8.69 -11.83 7.08
N CYS A 132 -9.30 -10.65 7.28
CA CYS A 132 -10.75 -10.52 7.45
C CYS A 132 -11.44 -10.36 6.11
N THR A 133 -12.46 -11.18 5.85
CA THR A 133 -13.31 -11.10 4.65
C THR A 133 -14.60 -10.28 4.88
N CYS A 134 -14.70 -9.60 6.03
CA CYS A 134 -15.91 -8.93 6.53
C CYS A 134 -16.49 -7.81 5.65
N THR A 135 -15.89 -7.49 4.51
CA THR A 135 -16.39 -6.46 3.57
C THR A 135 -17.47 -6.94 2.62
N GLY A 136 -18.07 -8.11 2.86
CA GLY A 136 -19.20 -8.62 2.08
C GLY A 136 -18.89 -8.97 0.61
N LEU A 137 -17.65 -8.91 0.20
CA LEU A 137 -17.20 -9.38 -1.10
C LEU A 137 -17.13 -10.91 -1.05
N SER A 138 -18.26 -11.54 -1.35
CA SER A 138 -18.39 -13.00 -1.49
C SER A 138 -17.23 -13.55 -2.30
N SER A 139 -16.49 -14.50 -1.71
CA SER A 139 -15.49 -15.34 -2.39
C SER A 139 -14.30 -14.63 -3.06
N THR A 140 -13.61 -13.75 -2.37
CA THR A 140 -12.29 -13.34 -2.89
C THR A 140 -11.34 -14.54 -2.81
N ARG A 141 -11.05 -15.10 -3.98
CA ARG A 141 -10.10 -16.21 -4.07
C ARG A 141 -8.70 -15.71 -3.74
N ILE A 142 -8.09 -16.31 -2.72
CA ILE A 142 -6.69 -16.04 -2.40
C ILE A 142 -5.81 -16.56 -3.55
N LEU A 143 -4.88 -15.74 -3.99
CA LEU A 143 -3.98 -16.10 -5.09
C LEU A 143 -3.06 -17.26 -4.68
N PRO A 144 -2.97 -18.35 -5.44
CA PRO A 144 -2.12 -19.49 -5.11
C PRO A 144 -0.67 -19.08 -4.84
N ARG A 145 -0.09 -18.19 -5.66
CA ARG A 145 1.26 -17.68 -5.46
C ARG A 145 1.49 -17.01 -4.11
N LEU A 146 0.46 -16.39 -3.52
CA LEU A 146 0.56 -15.81 -2.18
C LEU A 146 0.66 -16.90 -1.12
N LEU A 147 -0.15 -17.94 -1.24
CA LEU A 147 -0.10 -19.08 -0.31
C LEU A 147 1.25 -19.79 -0.39
N ASP A 148 1.76 -20.02 -1.60
CA ASP A 148 3.09 -20.60 -1.81
C ASP A 148 4.20 -19.73 -1.18
N GLN A 149 4.11 -18.42 -1.33
CA GLN A 149 5.06 -17.48 -0.72
C GLN A 149 5.03 -17.53 0.81
N LEU A 150 3.83 -17.58 1.42
CA LEU A 150 3.68 -17.65 2.87
C LEU A 150 4.23 -18.97 3.42
N ASP A 151 3.92 -20.09 2.77
CA ASP A 151 4.41 -21.41 3.15
C ASP A 151 5.95 -21.48 3.08
N LEU A 152 6.54 -21.02 1.98
CA LEU A 152 7.99 -20.95 1.81
C LEU A 152 8.67 -20.04 2.85
N SER A 153 7.97 -19.02 3.34
CA SER A 153 8.48 -18.10 4.36
C SER A 153 8.19 -18.58 5.79
N GLY A 154 7.48 -19.69 5.97
CA GLY A 154 7.07 -20.19 7.28
C GLY A 154 6.08 -19.27 8.02
N ILE A 155 5.30 -18.48 7.28
CA ILE A 155 4.33 -17.54 7.84
C ILE A 155 2.97 -18.21 7.93
N GLY A 156 2.40 -18.28 9.15
CA GLY A 156 1.06 -18.78 9.38
C GLY A 156 0.00 -17.88 8.72
N PHE A 157 -1.07 -18.50 8.19
CA PHE A 157 -2.13 -17.79 7.49
C PHE A 157 -3.51 -18.27 7.96
N SER A 158 -4.38 -17.31 8.29
CA SER A 158 -5.77 -17.58 8.69
C SER A 158 -6.72 -16.63 7.96
N VAL A 159 -7.96 -17.06 7.79
CA VAL A 159 -9.05 -16.27 7.23
C VAL A 159 -10.24 -16.31 8.16
N THR A 160 -10.84 -15.17 8.42
CA THR A 160 -12.07 -15.04 9.22
C THR A 160 -13.02 -14.05 8.57
N ASP A 161 -14.30 -14.09 8.92
CA ASP A 161 -15.29 -13.07 8.56
C ASP A 161 -15.56 -12.08 9.70
N ASP A 162 -14.95 -12.30 10.88
CA ASP A 162 -15.04 -11.41 12.03
C ASP A 162 -13.81 -10.47 12.12
N ALA A 163 -14.07 -9.17 12.02
CA ALA A 163 -13.02 -8.15 12.12
C ALA A 163 -12.35 -8.12 13.50
N HIS A 164 -13.08 -8.43 14.58
CA HIS A 164 -12.52 -8.50 15.91
C HIS A 164 -11.55 -9.68 16.04
N GLU A 165 -11.93 -10.84 15.54
CA GLU A 165 -11.07 -12.03 15.53
C GLU A 165 -9.79 -11.78 14.70
N ALA A 166 -9.92 -11.11 13.56
CA ALA A 166 -8.76 -10.81 12.71
C ALA A 166 -7.68 -9.96 13.38
N VAL A 167 -8.06 -9.14 14.36
CA VAL A 167 -7.11 -8.24 15.06
C VAL A 167 -6.78 -8.70 16.47
N LEU A 168 -7.37 -9.79 16.95
CA LEU A 168 -7.15 -10.27 18.29
C LEU A 168 -5.70 -10.68 18.51
N GLY A 169 -4.99 -9.96 19.39
CA GLY A 169 -3.57 -10.17 19.64
C GLY A 169 -2.62 -9.65 18.57
N ALA A 170 -3.13 -9.08 17.48
CA ALA A 170 -2.29 -8.50 16.43
C ALA A 170 -1.56 -7.24 16.95
N ASN A 171 -0.25 -7.17 16.67
CA ASN A 171 0.55 -5.97 16.92
C ASN A 171 0.72 -5.09 15.65
N LEU A 172 0.32 -5.60 14.49
CA LEU A 172 0.17 -4.84 13.25
C LEU A 172 -1.24 -5.03 12.70
N VAL A 173 -2.00 -3.96 12.56
CA VAL A 173 -3.36 -4.00 11.95
C VAL A 173 -3.40 -3.10 10.74
N VAL A 174 -3.81 -3.65 9.61
CA VAL A 174 -3.81 -2.95 8.32
C VAL A 174 -5.21 -2.89 7.73
N ALA A 175 -5.66 -1.68 7.38
CA ALA A 175 -6.83 -1.46 6.56
C ALA A 175 -6.39 -1.02 5.15
N PRO A 176 -6.36 -1.92 4.17
CA PRO A 176 -5.90 -1.64 2.81
C PRO A 176 -6.88 -0.78 2.02
N PRO A 177 -6.46 -0.18 0.89
CA PRO A 177 -7.38 0.52 -0.02
C PRO A 177 -8.53 -0.40 -0.47
N GLY A 178 -9.75 0.13 -0.45
CA GLY A 178 -10.97 -0.64 -0.79
C GLY A 178 -11.38 -1.67 0.26
N GLY A 179 -10.71 -1.72 1.41
CA GLY A 179 -11.14 -2.50 2.58
C GLY A 179 -12.21 -1.78 3.39
N GLY A 180 -12.79 -2.48 4.39
CA GLY A 180 -13.84 -1.96 5.27
C GLY A 180 -13.38 -0.97 6.35
N GLY A 181 -12.12 -0.55 6.33
CA GLY A 181 -11.56 0.29 7.39
C GLY A 181 -11.46 -0.47 8.72
N PHE A 182 -11.54 0.28 9.82
CA PHE A 182 -11.43 -0.25 11.19
C PHE A 182 -12.81 -0.46 11.85
N ALA A 183 -13.87 -0.64 11.07
CA ALA A 183 -15.18 -0.92 11.62
C ALA A 183 -15.23 -2.33 12.24
N GLY A 184 -15.82 -2.43 13.44
CA GLY A 184 -16.06 -3.73 14.11
C GLY A 184 -14.84 -4.39 14.76
N ILE A 185 -13.65 -3.80 14.74
CA ILE A 185 -12.45 -4.45 15.28
C ILE A 185 -12.37 -4.53 16.81
N GLY A 186 -13.24 -3.86 17.54
CA GLY A 186 -13.07 -3.71 18.99
C GLY A 186 -11.86 -2.83 19.36
N LEU A 187 -11.23 -3.11 20.49
CA LEU A 187 -10.06 -2.35 20.94
C LEU A 187 -8.77 -2.99 20.43
N PRO A 188 -7.85 -2.20 19.85
CA PRO A 188 -6.54 -2.70 19.46
C PRO A 188 -5.71 -3.10 20.69
N ALA A 189 -4.81 -4.06 20.52
CA ALA A 189 -3.86 -4.44 21.54
C ALA A 189 -2.98 -3.25 21.95
N ARG A 190 -2.51 -3.21 23.20
CA ARG A 190 -1.50 -2.26 23.62
C ARG A 190 -0.23 -2.47 22.79
N GLY A 191 0.39 -1.38 22.39
CA GLY A 191 1.57 -1.43 21.54
C GLY A 191 1.28 -1.73 20.06
N ALA A 192 0.03 -1.85 19.63
CA ALA A 192 -0.30 -2.10 18.23
C ALA A 192 0.02 -0.91 17.34
N VAL A 193 0.43 -1.22 16.12
CA VAL A 193 0.57 -0.28 15.00
C VAL A 193 -0.62 -0.47 14.06
N LEU A 194 -1.40 0.58 13.88
CA LEU A 194 -2.53 0.62 12.97
C LEU A 194 -2.12 1.37 11.70
N VAL A 195 -2.37 0.81 10.52
CA VAL A 195 -2.11 1.49 9.25
C VAL A 195 -3.41 1.58 8.46
N ASN A 196 -3.92 2.79 8.29
CA ASN A 196 -5.18 3.07 7.63
C ASN A 196 -4.96 3.65 6.22
N SER A 197 -4.96 2.80 5.22
CA SER A 197 -4.93 3.19 3.80
C SER A 197 -6.32 3.09 3.12
N SER A 198 -7.35 2.75 3.89
CA SER A 198 -8.71 2.54 3.34
C SER A 198 -9.43 3.84 2.98
N GLY A 199 -9.02 4.96 3.55
CA GLY A 199 -9.71 6.24 3.45
C GLY A 199 -10.94 6.38 4.35
N HIS A 200 -11.32 5.33 5.09
CA HIS A 200 -12.41 5.38 6.06
C HIS A 200 -11.94 5.98 7.40
N ALA A 201 -12.82 6.71 8.07
CA ALA A 201 -12.57 7.18 9.42
C ALA A 201 -12.48 6.00 10.41
N LEU A 202 -11.72 6.15 11.48
CA LEU A 202 -11.70 5.20 12.57
C LEU A 202 -13.01 5.25 13.36
N ALA A 203 -13.44 4.10 13.87
CA ALA A 203 -14.49 4.08 14.88
C ALA A 203 -14.03 4.85 16.14
N ALA A 204 -14.92 5.61 16.77
CA ALA A 204 -14.58 6.47 17.91
C ALA A 204 -13.83 5.74 19.03
N GLN A 205 -14.25 4.52 19.34
CA GLN A 205 -13.60 3.68 20.35
C GLN A 205 -12.15 3.31 20.03
N VAL A 206 -11.79 3.21 18.73
CA VAL A 206 -10.42 2.97 18.25
C VAL A 206 -9.63 4.27 18.29
N ALA A 207 -10.23 5.36 17.79
CA ALA A 207 -9.63 6.69 17.77
C ALA A 207 -9.24 7.18 19.18
N ASP A 208 -10.07 6.87 20.19
CA ASP A 208 -9.81 7.20 21.60
C ASP A 208 -8.60 6.45 22.20
N ARG A 209 -8.13 5.39 21.55
CA ARG A 209 -6.98 4.60 21.99
C ARG A 209 -5.69 4.94 21.31
N VAL A 210 -5.74 5.74 20.26
CA VAL A 210 -4.54 6.15 19.52
C VAL A 210 -3.77 7.19 20.32
N ASP A 211 -2.50 6.91 20.60
CA ASP A 211 -1.60 7.81 21.35
C ASP A 211 -0.83 8.73 20.42
N GLN A 212 -0.41 8.25 19.24
CA GLN A 212 0.37 9.02 18.28
C GLN A 212 -0.10 8.74 16.85
N ILE A 213 -0.05 9.77 16.01
CA ILE A 213 -0.52 9.74 14.63
C ILE A 213 0.61 10.18 13.69
N TYR A 214 0.76 9.44 12.59
CA TYR A 214 1.69 9.73 11.50
C TYR A 214 0.90 9.87 10.20
N VAL A 215 1.15 10.92 9.44
CA VAL A 215 0.41 11.25 8.21
C VAL A 215 1.37 11.63 7.09
N ASP A 216 0.91 11.67 5.84
CA ASP A 216 1.76 12.07 4.71
C ASP A 216 2.27 13.51 4.89
N ASP A 217 1.38 14.44 5.21
CA ASP A 217 1.68 15.85 5.41
C ASP A 217 0.94 16.39 6.64
N PRO A 218 1.64 16.61 7.76
CA PRO A 218 1.04 17.16 8.98
C PRO A 218 0.38 18.53 8.77
N ALA A 219 0.90 19.36 7.84
CA ALA A 219 0.37 20.70 7.58
C ALA A 219 -1.01 20.67 6.87
N ARG A 220 -1.31 19.57 6.18
CA ARG A 220 -2.59 19.35 5.48
C ARG A 220 -3.62 18.60 6.29
N THR A 221 -3.22 18.03 7.43
CA THR A 221 -4.08 17.20 8.25
C THR A 221 -4.93 18.08 9.15
N THR A 222 -6.21 18.25 8.80
CA THR A 222 -7.19 19.02 9.59
C THR A 222 -8.06 18.15 10.49
N ARG A 223 -7.74 16.86 10.63
CA ARG A 223 -8.57 15.92 11.38
C ARG A 223 -8.41 16.12 12.89
N HIS A 224 -9.36 16.85 13.48
CA HIS A 224 -9.50 17.03 14.93
C HIS A 224 -10.18 15.84 15.64
N GLU A 225 -10.35 14.71 14.93
CA GLU A 225 -11.16 13.57 15.40
C GLU A 225 -10.42 12.64 16.35
N TYR A 226 -9.10 12.81 16.50
CA TYR A 226 -8.28 11.94 17.31
C TYR A 226 -7.81 12.62 18.59
N ARG A 227 -7.74 11.87 19.70
CA ARG A 227 -7.07 12.32 20.92
C ARG A 227 -5.55 12.33 20.79
N GLY A 228 -5.02 11.44 19.94
CA GLY A 228 -3.60 11.35 19.70
C GLY A 228 -3.02 12.58 19.00
N ALA A 229 -1.79 12.92 19.34
CA ALA A 229 -1.07 14.00 18.67
C ALA A 229 -0.53 13.53 17.32
N VAL A 230 -0.68 14.37 16.27
CA VAL A 230 0.10 14.22 15.04
C VAL A 230 1.56 14.51 15.37
N VAL A 231 2.40 13.48 15.26
CA VAL A 231 3.81 13.54 15.72
C VAL A 231 4.74 13.95 14.58
N ALA A 232 4.55 13.35 13.40
CA ALA A 232 5.44 13.56 12.26
C ALA A 232 4.79 13.20 10.92
N GLY A 233 5.40 13.68 9.85
CA GLY A 233 5.16 13.21 8.49
C GLY A 233 5.80 11.84 8.24
N LEU A 234 5.28 11.07 7.27
CA LEU A 234 5.82 9.74 6.93
C LEU A 234 7.26 9.83 6.43
N GLY A 235 7.63 10.89 5.69
CA GLY A 235 9.02 11.11 5.26
C GLY A 235 9.96 11.32 6.46
N GLU A 236 9.52 12.08 7.45
CA GLU A 236 10.26 12.29 8.69
C GLU A 236 10.35 10.98 9.50
N LEU A 237 9.27 10.22 9.61
CA LEU A 237 9.26 8.92 10.27
C LEU A 237 10.31 7.97 9.68
N ILE A 238 10.48 7.97 8.35
CA ILE A 238 11.41 7.08 7.67
C ILE A 238 12.87 7.51 7.92
N THR A 239 13.15 8.82 7.96
CA THR A 239 14.51 9.36 8.14
C THR A 239 14.92 9.50 9.58
N ALA A 240 13.99 9.75 10.50
CA ALA A 240 14.30 10.03 11.88
C ALA A 240 14.99 8.85 12.58
N ARG A 241 16.13 9.15 13.20
CA ARG A 241 16.76 8.24 14.16
C ARG A 241 16.18 8.58 15.53
N GLY A 242 15.36 7.68 16.08
CA GLY A 242 14.94 7.77 17.48
C GLY A 242 13.59 8.43 17.75
N LEU A 243 12.63 8.33 16.82
CA LEU A 243 11.24 8.50 17.17
C LEU A 243 10.88 7.39 18.17
N ARG A 244 11.13 7.68 19.43
CA ARG A 244 10.86 6.75 20.51
C ARG A 244 9.41 6.84 20.89
N ARG A 245 8.71 5.77 20.64
CA ARG A 245 7.42 5.51 21.26
C ARG A 245 7.60 4.74 22.58
N ARG A 246 6.63 4.82 23.43
CA ARG A 246 6.51 3.87 24.54
C ARG A 246 6.08 2.53 23.97
N ALA A 247 6.51 1.42 24.57
CA ALA A 247 6.23 0.09 24.05
C ALA A 247 4.73 -0.26 24.01
N ASP A 248 3.94 0.39 24.85
CA ASP A 248 2.51 0.18 25.01
C ASP A 248 1.62 1.21 24.28
N ASP A 249 2.23 2.23 23.62
CA ASP A 249 1.48 3.20 22.82
C ASP A 249 0.82 2.53 21.61
N VAL A 250 -0.43 2.88 21.36
CA VAL A 250 -1.13 2.53 20.11
C VAL A 250 -0.85 3.61 19.08
N LEU A 251 -0.26 3.21 17.98
CA LEU A 251 0.18 4.12 16.93
C LEU A 251 -0.68 3.99 15.69
N LEU A 252 -1.03 5.11 15.08
CA LEU A 252 -1.76 5.17 13.82
C LEU A 252 -0.90 5.81 12.74
N ALA A 253 -0.84 5.17 11.58
CA ALA A 253 -0.37 5.80 10.36
C ALA A 253 -1.51 5.90 9.35
N GLU A 254 -1.71 7.07 8.77
CA GLU A 254 -2.69 7.34 7.72
C GLU A 254 -2.01 7.81 6.44
N PRO A 255 -1.50 6.88 5.62
CA PRO A 255 -0.98 7.23 4.31
C PRO A 255 -2.15 7.54 3.36
N ALA A 256 -2.36 8.81 3.05
CA ALA A 256 -3.35 9.24 2.07
C ALA A 256 -2.89 8.96 0.62
N GLY A 257 -1.59 8.93 0.43
CA GLY A 257 -0.92 8.72 -0.85
C GLY A 257 -0.67 10.02 -1.61
N ALA A 258 0.57 10.23 -2.00
CA ALA A 258 0.98 11.35 -2.83
C ALA A 258 1.11 10.92 -4.30
N ASP A 259 0.71 11.78 -5.23
CA ASP A 259 0.82 11.52 -6.69
C ASP A 259 2.27 11.24 -7.12
N ALA A 260 3.25 11.85 -6.44
CA ALA A 260 4.67 11.62 -6.69
C ALA A 260 5.07 10.14 -6.52
N LEU A 261 4.54 9.46 -5.49
CA LEU A 261 4.78 8.03 -5.26
C LEU A 261 4.23 7.18 -6.41
N ASP A 262 3.06 7.54 -6.95
CA ASP A 262 2.48 6.82 -8.09
C ASP A 262 3.32 7.02 -9.37
N VAL A 263 3.84 8.23 -9.62
CA VAL A 263 4.76 8.51 -10.74
C VAL A 263 6.04 7.69 -10.61
N ARG A 264 6.63 7.67 -9.41
CA ARG A 264 7.85 6.90 -9.13
C ARG A 264 7.66 5.41 -9.36
N LEU A 265 6.59 4.82 -8.83
CA LEU A 265 6.29 3.40 -9.00
C LEU A 265 5.99 3.05 -10.46
N ALA A 266 5.20 3.87 -11.15
CA ALA A 266 4.89 3.65 -12.56
C ALA A 266 6.17 3.66 -13.42
N TRP A 267 7.11 4.56 -13.12
CA TRP A 267 8.41 4.62 -13.78
C TRP A 267 9.22 3.34 -13.58
N GLU A 268 9.35 2.85 -12.36
CA GLU A 268 10.12 1.64 -12.07
C GLU A 268 9.50 0.39 -12.72
N VAL A 269 8.18 0.29 -12.73
CA VAL A 269 7.47 -0.78 -13.45
C VAL A 269 7.73 -0.71 -14.95
N HIS A 270 7.67 0.49 -15.52
CA HIS A 270 7.96 0.71 -16.93
C HIS A 270 9.38 0.30 -17.30
N ARG A 271 10.38 0.75 -16.53
CA ARG A 271 11.79 0.43 -16.73
C ARG A 271 12.04 -1.07 -16.68
N THR A 272 11.50 -1.74 -15.66
CA THR A 272 11.63 -3.19 -15.49
C THR A 272 10.97 -3.96 -16.65
N ALA A 273 9.80 -3.49 -17.13
CA ALA A 273 9.13 -4.10 -18.27
C ALA A 273 9.90 -3.91 -19.59
N LEU A 274 10.64 -2.81 -19.76
CA LEU A 274 11.50 -2.60 -20.92
C LEU A 274 12.73 -3.53 -20.91
N GLU A 275 13.36 -3.70 -19.76
CA GLU A 275 14.53 -4.57 -19.59
C GLU A 275 14.22 -6.04 -19.91
N ARG A 276 13.02 -6.50 -19.54
CA ARG A 276 12.55 -7.87 -19.82
C ARG A 276 12.07 -8.10 -21.26
N SER A 277 11.88 -7.05 -22.02
CA SER A 277 11.42 -7.11 -23.42
C SER A 277 12.60 -7.13 -24.42
N ARG A 278 13.83 -6.99 -23.93
CA ARG A 278 15.09 -7.08 -24.68
C ARG A 278 15.70 -8.47 -24.57
#